data_989bff1caf0af3165e099da1f5f83637
#
_entry.id   989bff1caf0af3165e099da1f5f83637
#
_cell.length_a   1.000
_cell.length_b   1.000
_cell.length_c   1.000
_cell.angle_alpha   90.00
_cell.angle_beta   90.00
_cell.angle_gamma   90.00
#
_symmetry.space_group_name_H-M   'P 1'
#
loop_
_entity.id
_entity.type
_entity.pdbx_description
1 polymer ?
#
loop_
_entity_poly.entity_id
_entity_poly.type
_entity_poly.pdbx_seq_one_letter_code
_entity_poly.pdbx_strand_id
1 'polypeptide(L)'
;EEAHKYVPKSDLVKFRASKNSIERIAKEGRKYGITLLLSSQRPSEISETIFSQCNNFIAMRLTNPVDQNYVKRLLPDTLGNVTEKLPSLQAGEALLTVESVVLPSIVTIDICSATPSSNDIPYLEIWKKEWKEADINEIKTEWYL
;
A
#
# COMPACT_ATOMS: atom_id res chain seq x y z
N GLU A 1 -3.94 -4.17 -2.23
CA GLU A 1 -3.57 -3.36 -1.05
C GLU A 1 -2.87 -4.22 -0.01
N GLU A 2 -2.18 -3.57 0.94
CA GLU A 2 -1.45 -4.27 2.01
C GLU A 2 -0.50 -5.34 1.46
N ALA A 3 0.20 -5.03 0.37
CA ALA A 3 1.02 -5.99 -0.37
C ALA A 3 2.04 -6.73 0.49
N HIS A 4 2.55 -6.10 1.55
CA HIS A 4 3.49 -6.73 2.49
C HIS A 4 2.93 -7.98 3.19
N LYS A 5 1.60 -8.14 3.27
CA LYS A 5 0.96 -9.34 3.83
C LYS A 5 1.00 -10.54 2.86
N TYR A 6 1.00 -10.27 1.56
CA TYR A 6 0.94 -11.31 0.50
C TYR A 6 2.31 -11.64 -0.08
N VAL A 7 3.20 -10.65 -0.13
CA VAL A 7 4.54 -10.77 -0.68
C VAL A 7 5.60 -10.21 0.26
N PRO A 8 5.68 -10.72 1.49
CA PRO A 8 6.62 -10.22 2.48
C PRO A 8 8.07 -10.49 2.08
N LYS A 9 8.98 -9.65 2.58
CA LYS A 9 10.43 -9.81 2.43
C LYS A 9 10.93 -11.12 3.04
N SER A 10 10.36 -11.54 4.17
CA SER A 10 10.72 -12.79 4.83
C SER A 10 10.33 -14.01 3.98
N ASP A 11 11.20 -15.02 3.96
CA ASP A 11 10.91 -16.32 3.34
C ASP A 11 10.22 -17.31 4.30
N LEU A 12 10.15 -16.94 5.59
CA LEU A 12 9.48 -17.71 6.63
C LEU A 12 7.97 -17.43 6.66
N VAL A 13 7.31 -17.57 5.51
CA VAL A 13 5.88 -17.27 5.40
C VAL A 13 5.06 -18.52 5.19
N LYS A 14 3.86 -18.51 5.80
CA LYS A 14 2.92 -19.64 5.74
C LYS A 14 2.45 -19.94 4.30
N PHE A 15 2.35 -18.92 3.44
CA PHE A 15 1.83 -19.03 2.07
C PHE A 15 2.89 -18.72 1.00
N ARG A 16 3.98 -19.48 1.04
CA ARG A 16 5.11 -19.31 0.11
C ARG A 16 4.73 -19.45 -1.37
N ALA A 17 3.74 -20.29 -1.68
CA ALA A 17 3.27 -20.48 -3.05
C ALA A 17 2.68 -19.19 -3.64
N SER A 18 1.89 -18.44 -2.88
CA SER A 18 1.32 -17.16 -3.32
C SER A 18 2.43 -16.12 -3.56
N LYS A 19 3.40 -16.01 -2.66
CA LYS A 19 4.56 -15.13 -2.83
C LYS A 19 5.29 -15.45 -4.13
N ASN A 20 5.66 -16.70 -4.36
CA ASN A 20 6.39 -17.14 -5.54
C ASN A 20 5.60 -16.87 -6.83
N SER A 21 4.28 -17.07 -6.82
CA SER A 21 3.42 -16.78 -7.98
C SER A 21 3.39 -15.31 -8.33
N ILE A 22 3.28 -14.43 -7.34
CA ILE A 22 3.29 -12.98 -7.55
C ILE A 22 4.68 -12.50 -7.99
N GLU A 23 5.75 -13.03 -7.41
CA GLU A 23 7.12 -12.74 -7.87
C GLU A 23 7.36 -13.17 -9.32
N ARG A 24 6.77 -14.29 -9.73
CA ARG A 24 6.80 -14.73 -11.14
C ARG A 24 6.03 -13.78 -12.05
N ILE A 25 4.86 -13.30 -11.63
CA ILE A 25 4.10 -12.29 -12.36
C ILE A 25 4.92 -11.00 -12.50
N ALA A 26 5.59 -10.54 -11.45
CA ALA A 26 6.44 -9.36 -11.51
C ALA A 26 7.57 -9.50 -12.55
N LYS A 27 8.20 -10.69 -12.64
CA LYS A 27 9.31 -10.97 -13.58
C LYS A 27 8.86 -11.21 -15.01
N GLU A 28 7.75 -11.90 -15.21
CA GLU A 28 7.38 -12.48 -16.51
C GLU A 28 6.03 -11.95 -17.04
N GLY A 29 5.22 -11.31 -16.22
CA GLY A 29 3.83 -10.93 -16.54
C GLY A 29 3.73 -10.08 -17.81
N ARG A 30 4.70 -9.19 -18.05
CA ARG A 30 4.76 -8.35 -19.25
C ARG A 30 4.66 -9.16 -20.55
N LYS A 31 5.25 -10.37 -20.61
CA LYS A 31 5.20 -11.24 -21.78
C LYS A 31 3.80 -11.74 -22.09
N TYR A 32 2.93 -11.72 -21.10
CA TYR A 32 1.54 -12.22 -21.18
C TYR A 32 0.51 -11.10 -21.07
N GLY A 33 0.95 -9.83 -21.13
CA GLY A 33 0.07 -8.68 -21.00
C GLY A 33 -0.50 -8.48 -19.58
N ILE A 34 0.17 -9.05 -18.56
CA ILE A 34 -0.25 -8.93 -17.16
C ILE A 34 0.53 -7.80 -16.52
N THR A 35 -0.20 -6.87 -15.89
CA THR A 35 0.36 -5.77 -15.10
C THR A 35 0.10 -6.02 -13.62
N LEU A 36 1.10 -5.75 -12.78
CA LEU A 36 1.02 -5.85 -11.34
C LEU A 36 0.97 -4.46 -10.72
N LEU A 37 -0.08 -4.17 -9.97
CA LEU A 37 -0.20 -2.97 -9.15
C LEU A 37 -0.19 -3.37 -7.68
N LEU A 38 0.75 -2.80 -6.92
CA LEU A 38 0.92 -3.06 -5.50
C LEU A 38 0.71 -1.77 -4.70
N SER A 39 -0.03 -1.86 -3.62
CA SER A 39 -0.18 -0.79 -2.65
C SER A 39 0.19 -1.30 -1.26
N SER A 40 1.00 -0.52 -0.53
CA SER A 40 1.41 -0.86 0.82
C SER A 40 1.80 0.37 1.61
N GLN A 41 1.52 0.35 2.91
CA GLN A 41 2.00 1.36 3.86
C GLN A 41 3.40 1.04 4.39
N ARG A 42 3.92 -0.18 4.11
CA ARG A 42 5.20 -0.69 4.61
C ARG A 42 6.07 -1.24 3.48
N PRO A 43 6.64 -0.36 2.65
CA PRO A 43 7.44 -0.78 1.51
C PRO A 43 8.68 -1.60 1.91
N SER A 44 9.27 -1.35 3.07
CA SER A 44 10.44 -2.09 3.56
C SER A 44 10.15 -3.55 3.91
N GLU A 45 8.89 -3.92 4.09
CA GLU A 45 8.46 -5.29 4.38
C GLU A 45 8.11 -6.09 3.12
N ILE A 46 8.09 -5.46 1.94
CA ILE A 46 7.80 -6.13 0.65
C ILE A 46 9.05 -6.84 0.11
N SER A 47 8.84 -7.95 -0.61
CA SER A 47 9.88 -8.68 -1.33
C SER A 47 10.72 -7.76 -2.22
N GLU A 48 12.03 -7.78 -2.04
CA GLU A 48 12.97 -7.00 -2.87
C GLU A 48 12.92 -7.43 -4.34
N THR A 49 12.65 -8.70 -4.60
CA THR A 49 12.48 -9.24 -5.95
C THR A 49 11.35 -8.53 -6.70
N ILE A 50 10.23 -8.29 -6.04
CA ILE A 50 9.09 -7.60 -6.66
C ILE A 50 9.40 -6.13 -6.84
N PHE A 51 9.91 -5.49 -5.80
CA PHE A 51 10.20 -4.06 -5.83
C PHE A 51 11.19 -3.70 -6.94
N SER A 52 12.22 -4.52 -7.16
CA SER A 52 13.21 -4.31 -8.22
C SER A 52 12.64 -4.49 -9.64
N GLN A 53 11.49 -5.10 -9.80
CA GLN A 53 10.81 -5.26 -11.08
C GLN A 53 9.75 -4.18 -11.34
N CYS A 54 9.47 -3.33 -10.37
CA CYS A 54 8.59 -2.20 -10.53
C CYS A 54 9.34 -1.03 -11.16
N ASN A 55 8.84 -0.52 -12.28
CA ASN A 55 9.43 0.60 -13.01
C ASN A 55 8.77 1.94 -12.67
N ASN A 56 7.59 1.88 -12.07
CA ASN A 56 6.79 3.04 -11.74
C ASN A 56 6.47 3.06 -10.25
N PHE A 57 6.72 4.20 -9.61
CA PHE A 57 6.46 4.39 -8.19
C PHE A 57 5.65 5.65 -7.94
N ILE A 58 4.65 5.53 -7.09
CA ILE A 58 3.90 6.65 -6.52
C ILE A 58 4.10 6.58 -5.01
N ALA A 59 5.02 7.38 -4.50
CA ALA A 59 5.32 7.40 -3.07
C ALA A 59 4.61 8.58 -2.41
N MET A 60 3.62 8.28 -1.60
CA MET A 60 2.93 9.26 -0.74
C MET A 60 3.73 9.50 0.55
N ARG A 61 3.19 10.26 1.49
CA ARG A 61 3.88 10.57 2.73
C ARG A 61 4.32 9.31 3.48
N LEU A 62 5.62 9.23 3.77
CA LEU A 62 6.23 8.17 4.57
C LEU A 62 6.89 8.79 5.80
N THR A 63 6.44 8.43 6.99
CA THR A 63 6.95 8.95 8.26
C THR A 63 7.98 8.03 8.91
N ASN A 64 7.95 6.72 8.61
CA ASN A 64 8.89 5.75 9.16
C ASN A 64 10.25 5.86 8.47
N PRO A 65 11.36 6.10 9.19
CA PRO A 65 12.69 6.21 8.62
C PRO A 65 13.17 4.95 7.87
N VAL A 66 12.76 3.75 8.31
CA VAL A 66 13.13 2.49 7.66
C VAL A 66 12.53 2.43 6.26
N ASP A 67 11.25 2.77 6.13
CA ASP A 67 10.55 2.81 4.85
C ASP A 67 11.08 3.91 3.94
N GLN A 68 11.38 5.08 4.48
CA GLN A 68 12.03 6.18 3.72
C GLN A 68 13.38 5.75 3.15
N ASN A 69 14.24 5.16 3.97
CA ASN A 69 15.56 4.69 3.54
C ASN A 69 15.44 3.55 2.51
N TYR A 70 14.43 2.72 2.63
CA TYR A 70 14.16 1.66 1.66
C TYR A 70 13.78 2.25 0.30
N VAL A 71 12.82 3.17 0.26
CA VAL A 71 12.40 3.85 -0.98
C VAL A 71 13.56 4.65 -1.58
N LYS A 72 14.34 5.37 -0.77
CA LYS A 72 15.54 6.11 -1.25
C LYS A 72 16.54 5.23 -2.00
N ARG A 73 16.78 4.01 -1.54
CA ARG A 73 17.72 3.07 -2.19
C ARG A 73 17.24 2.51 -3.52
N LEU A 74 15.94 2.54 -3.77
CA LEU A 74 15.31 1.99 -4.97
C LEU A 74 15.15 3.03 -6.07
N LEU A 75 15.18 4.29 -5.69
CA LEU A 75 15.07 5.41 -6.62
C LEU A 75 16.47 5.79 -7.14
N PRO A 76 16.59 6.25 -8.38
CA PRO A 76 17.87 6.70 -8.93
C PRO A 76 18.51 7.80 -8.08
N ASP A 77 19.84 7.76 -7.93
CA ASP A 77 20.63 8.76 -7.17
C ASP A 77 20.47 10.19 -7.70
N THR A 78 20.02 10.34 -8.93
CA THR A 78 19.71 11.64 -9.55
C THR A 78 18.60 12.41 -8.87
N LEU A 79 17.83 11.77 -7.97
CA LEU A 79 16.72 12.38 -7.25
C LEU A 79 17.11 13.28 -6.08
N GLY A 80 18.37 13.22 -5.66
CA GLY A 80 18.93 14.10 -4.62
C GLY A 80 17.97 14.37 -3.46
N ASN A 81 17.70 15.65 -3.22
CA ASN A 81 16.89 16.10 -2.07
C ASN A 81 15.39 15.85 -2.19
N VAL A 82 14.86 15.34 -3.33
CA VAL A 82 13.41 15.16 -3.49
C VAL A 82 12.86 14.07 -2.55
N THR A 83 13.65 13.03 -2.32
CA THR A 83 13.27 11.96 -1.38
C THR A 83 13.26 12.41 0.09
N GLU A 84 13.95 13.49 0.42
CA GLU A 84 13.93 14.08 1.78
C GLU A 84 12.59 14.72 2.11
N LYS A 85 11.81 15.05 1.09
CA LYS A 85 10.46 15.61 1.26
C LYS A 85 9.39 14.56 1.58
N LEU A 86 9.67 13.26 1.44
CA LEU A 86 8.69 12.20 1.72
C LEU A 86 7.98 12.31 3.08
N PRO A 87 8.66 12.67 4.20
CA PRO A 87 7.98 12.82 5.47
C PRO A 87 7.06 14.04 5.56
N SER A 88 7.33 15.08 4.76
CA SER A 88 6.65 16.37 4.79
C SER A 88 5.55 16.52 3.73
N LEU A 89 5.34 15.52 2.88
CA LEU A 89 4.26 15.54 1.90
C LEU A 89 2.90 15.69 2.58
N GLN A 90 2.04 16.52 1.98
CA GLN A 90 0.68 16.72 2.46
C GLN A 90 -0.25 15.61 1.96
N ALA A 91 -1.49 15.61 2.49
CA ALA A 91 -2.52 14.71 1.98
C ALA A 91 -2.80 15.04 0.50
N GLY A 92 -2.80 14.02 -0.36
CA GLY A 92 -2.96 14.18 -1.81
C GLY A 92 -1.67 14.49 -2.56
N GLU A 93 -0.54 14.76 -1.87
CA GLU A 93 0.76 14.88 -2.55
C GLU A 93 1.47 13.54 -2.67
N ALA A 94 2.15 13.35 -3.77
CA ALA A 94 2.94 12.16 -4.04
C ALA A 94 4.21 12.50 -4.83
N LEU A 95 5.28 11.75 -4.55
CA LEU A 95 6.45 11.67 -5.41
C LEU A 95 6.17 10.65 -6.50
N LEU A 96 6.14 11.12 -7.74
CA LEU A 96 5.92 10.32 -8.93
C LEU A 96 7.26 10.00 -9.60
N THR A 97 7.56 8.73 -9.77
CA THR A 97 8.71 8.23 -10.53
C THR A 97 8.21 7.18 -11.50
N VAL A 98 8.17 7.51 -12.78
CA VAL A 98 7.68 6.63 -13.84
C VAL A 98 8.62 6.68 -15.04
N GLU A 99 8.72 5.57 -15.78
CA GLU A 99 9.58 5.50 -16.98
C GLU A 99 9.29 6.58 -18.03
N SER A 100 8.04 7.01 -18.12
CA SER A 100 7.60 8.02 -19.09
C SER A 100 7.90 9.46 -18.68
N VAL A 101 8.38 9.70 -17.45
CA VAL A 101 8.69 11.04 -16.93
C VAL A 101 10.20 11.16 -16.74
N VAL A 102 10.81 12.11 -17.42
CA VAL A 102 12.26 12.32 -17.44
C VAL A 102 12.82 12.67 -16.06
N LEU A 103 12.02 13.39 -15.25
CA LEU A 103 12.44 13.80 -13.90
C LEU A 103 11.33 13.43 -12.91
N PRO A 104 11.69 12.75 -11.82
CA PRO A 104 10.76 12.54 -10.70
C PRO A 104 10.26 13.87 -10.16
N SER A 105 8.96 13.92 -9.92
CA SER A 105 8.28 15.15 -9.57
C SER A 105 7.33 14.93 -8.41
N ILE A 106 7.17 15.96 -7.56
CA ILE A 106 6.09 15.99 -6.59
C ILE A 106 4.85 16.48 -7.33
N VAL A 107 3.79 15.71 -7.24
CA VAL A 107 2.49 15.99 -7.87
C VAL A 107 1.41 16.05 -6.82
N THR A 108 0.40 16.85 -7.06
CA THR A 108 -0.84 16.85 -6.29
C THR A 108 -1.86 16.03 -7.05
N ILE A 109 -2.44 15.04 -6.39
CA ILE A 109 -3.45 14.16 -6.97
C ILE A 109 -4.81 14.83 -6.82
N ASP A 110 -5.54 14.95 -7.90
CA ASP A 110 -6.88 15.52 -7.89
C ASP A 110 -7.85 14.67 -7.06
N ILE A 111 -8.80 15.34 -6.42
CA ILE A 111 -9.84 14.64 -5.65
C ILE A 111 -10.73 13.89 -6.64
N CYS A 112 -10.93 12.59 -6.37
CA CYS A 112 -11.81 11.76 -7.18
C CYS A 112 -13.26 12.28 -7.11
N SER A 113 -13.95 12.31 -8.24
CA SER A 113 -15.36 12.69 -8.31
C SER A 113 -16.29 11.76 -7.52
N ALA A 114 -15.89 10.48 -7.43
CA ALA A 114 -16.54 9.49 -6.57
C ALA A 114 -15.75 9.34 -5.28
N THR A 115 -16.08 10.14 -4.27
CA THR A 115 -15.42 10.04 -2.96
C THR A 115 -15.85 8.75 -2.25
N PRO A 116 -14.89 7.91 -1.82
CA PRO A 116 -15.22 6.73 -1.04
C PRO A 116 -15.81 7.15 0.31
N SER A 117 -16.88 6.48 0.75
CA SER A 117 -17.48 6.70 2.07
C SER A 117 -16.70 5.95 3.16
N SER A 118 -15.39 6.17 3.23
CA SER A 118 -14.53 5.61 4.27
C SER A 118 -14.43 6.62 5.41
N ASN A 119 -15.39 6.60 6.30
CA ASN A 119 -15.35 7.40 7.52
C ASN A 119 -14.93 6.53 8.70
N ASP A 120 -14.10 7.07 9.57
CA ASP A 120 -13.81 6.46 10.86
C ASP A 120 -15.12 6.28 11.64
N ILE A 121 -15.27 5.13 12.27
CA ILE A 121 -16.44 4.87 13.12
C ILE A 121 -16.39 5.86 14.29
N PRO A 122 -17.42 6.70 14.50
CA PRO A 122 -17.45 7.66 15.60
C PRO A 122 -17.68 6.92 16.94
N TYR A 123 -16.68 6.12 17.35
CA TYR A 123 -16.79 5.19 18.48
C TYR A 123 -17.15 5.89 19.79
N LEU A 124 -16.67 7.15 20.01
CA LEU A 124 -17.00 7.92 21.21
C LEU A 124 -18.49 8.29 21.28
N GLU A 125 -19.11 8.58 20.14
CA GLU A 125 -20.55 8.83 20.07
C GLU A 125 -21.38 7.56 20.22
N ILE A 126 -20.86 6.46 19.67
CA ILE A 126 -21.50 5.15 19.78
C ILE A 126 -21.41 4.65 21.22
N TRP A 127 -20.29 4.81 21.90
CA TRP A 127 -20.10 4.41 23.30
C TRP A 127 -20.92 5.22 24.29
N LYS A 128 -21.34 6.42 23.93
CA LYS A 128 -22.25 7.23 24.75
C LYS A 128 -23.73 6.80 24.63
N LYS A 129 -24.06 6.00 23.61
CA LYS A 129 -25.42 5.46 23.46
C LYS A 129 -25.63 4.33 24.45
N GLU A 130 -26.87 4.22 24.95
CA GLU A 130 -27.24 3.10 25.83
C GLU A 130 -26.92 1.77 25.17
N TRP A 131 -26.36 0.86 25.96
CA TRP A 131 -26.07 -0.50 25.53
C TRP A 131 -27.38 -1.19 25.17
N LYS A 132 -27.51 -1.62 23.92
CA LYS A 132 -28.63 -2.51 23.53
C LYS A 132 -28.22 -3.92 23.91
N GLU A 133 -29.02 -4.55 24.78
CA GLU A 133 -28.88 -5.98 25.03
C GLU A 133 -29.08 -6.72 23.70
N ALA A 134 -28.09 -7.44 23.26
CA ALA A 134 -28.20 -8.27 22.08
C ALA A 134 -28.95 -9.54 22.46
N ASP A 135 -30.04 -9.87 21.75
CA ASP A 135 -30.68 -11.17 21.90
C ASP A 135 -29.75 -12.26 21.31
N ILE A 136 -29.02 -12.90 22.22
CA ILE A 136 -28.08 -13.97 21.87
C ILE A 136 -28.77 -15.15 21.20
N ASN A 137 -30.04 -15.39 21.49
CA ASN A 137 -30.77 -16.50 20.89
C ASN A 137 -31.13 -16.20 19.43
N GLU A 138 -31.51 -14.97 19.12
CA GLU A 138 -31.74 -14.52 17.75
C GLU A 138 -30.46 -14.62 16.91
N ILE A 139 -29.34 -14.11 17.44
CA ILE A 139 -28.03 -14.19 16.78
C ILE A 139 -27.57 -15.64 16.53
N LYS A 140 -27.81 -16.56 17.50
CA LYS A 140 -27.50 -17.99 17.32
C LYS A 140 -28.31 -18.60 16.20
N THR A 141 -29.59 -18.24 16.08
CA THR A 141 -30.47 -18.78 15.04
C THR A 141 -30.00 -18.37 13.63
N GLU A 142 -29.52 -17.15 13.48
CA GLU A 142 -28.95 -16.66 12.20
C GLU A 142 -27.62 -17.33 11.83
N TRP A 143 -26.82 -17.76 12.81
CA TRP A 143 -25.52 -18.38 12.57
C TRP A 143 -25.57 -19.87 12.22
N TYR A 144 -26.69 -20.52 12.45
CA TYR A 144 -26.90 -21.95 12.17
C TYR A 144 -27.83 -22.21 10.96
N LEU A 145 -28.13 -21.17 10.18
CA LEU A 145 -28.76 -21.26 8.86
C LEU A 145 -27.70 -21.14 7.77
#